data_f1f1bd5b1152a423be27f27508b4d886
#
_entry.id   f1f1bd5b1152a423be27f27508b4d886
#
_cell.length_a   1.000
_cell.length_b   1.000
_cell.length_c   1.000
_cell.angle_alpha   90.00
_cell.angle_beta   90.00
_cell.angle_gamma   90.00
#
_symmetry.space_group_name_H-M   'P 1'
#
loop_
_entity.id
_entity.type
_entity.pdbx_description
1 polymer ?
#
loop_
_entity_poly.entity_id
_entity_poly.type
_entity_poly.pdbx_seq_one_letter_code
_entity_poly.pdbx_strand_id
1 'polypeptide(L)'
;MIQQTINIKPLSVNDCWQGRRFKTKEYKIYEKEMKLMIKKQKMPVAPYNIELKLYLSNPLSDIDNPIKPILDILQKKLGFNDRLIDKLTVEKIRIEKGKEKICFLITELN
;
A
#
# COMPACT_ATOMS: atom_id res chain seq x y z
N MET A 1 -16.90 3.48 -2.93
CA MET A 1 -15.88 3.53 -1.87
C MET A 1 -15.26 2.16 -1.69
N ILE A 2 -13.95 2.11 -1.65
CA ILE A 2 -13.20 0.87 -1.38
C ILE A 2 -12.51 1.03 -0.02
N GLN A 3 -12.73 0.08 0.87
CA GLN A 3 -12.08 0.07 2.18
C GLN A 3 -11.72 -1.36 2.55
N GLN A 4 -10.46 -1.56 2.95
CA GLN A 4 -10.00 -2.90 3.32
C GLN A 4 -8.82 -2.83 4.30
N THR A 5 -8.74 -3.83 5.16
CA THR A 5 -7.58 -4.08 6.02
C THR A 5 -6.88 -5.34 5.54
N ILE A 6 -5.56 -5.25 5.35
CA ILE A 6 -4.73 -6.37 4.92
C ILE A 6 -3.76 -6.69 6.04
N ASN A 7 -3.80 -7.92 6.56
CA ASN A 7 -2.92 -8.39 7.62
C ASN A 7 -1.58 -8.83 7.04
N ILE A 8 -0.78 -7.85 6.66
CA ILE A 8 0.56 -8.05 6.11
C ILE A 8 1.48 -6.95 6.63
N LYS A 9 2.72 -7.30 6.88
CA LYS A 9 3.74 -6.33 7.29
C LYS A 9 4.11 -5.47 6.10
N PRO A 10 3.96 -4.13 6.18
CA PRO A 10 4.38 -3.24 5.10
C PRO A 10 5.88 -3.40 4.79
N LEU A 11 6.21 -3.43 3.51
CA LEU A 11 7.60 -3.55 3.04
C LEU A 11 8.13 -2.19 2.63
N SER A 12 9.35 -1.87 3.07
CA SER A 12 10.03 -0.64 2.68
C SER A 12 10.44 -0.68 1.20
N VAL A 13 10.32 0.46 0.51
CA VAL A 13 10.80 0.60 -0.87
C VAL A 13 12.29 0.25 -0.99
N ASN A 14 13.06 0.46 0.08
CA ASN A 14 14.48 0.13 0.12
C ASN A 14 14.75 -1.37 -0.03
N ASP A 15 13.78 -2.21 0.31
CA ASP A 15 13.89 -3.66 0.23
C ASP A 15 13.21 -4.25 -1.00
N CYS A 16 12.73 -3.39 -1.91
CA CYS A 16 11.99 -3.84 -3.08
C CYS A 16 12.86 -4.10 -4.31
N TRP A 17 13.98 -3.42 -4.43
CA TRP A 17 14.77 -3.43 -5.66
C TRP A 17 16.23 -3.79 -5.43
N GLN A 18 16.78 -4.58 -6.37
CA GLN A 18 18.21 -4.81 -6.54
C GLN A 18 18.65 -4.00 -7.77
N GLY A 19 19.27 -2.84 -7.53
CA GLY A 19 19.51 -1.90 -8.61
C GLY A 19 18.21 -1.28 -9.11
N ARG A 20 18.16 -0.84 -10.36
CA ARG A 20 17.03 -0.08 -10.91
C ARG A 20 15.92 -0.94 -11.50
N ARG A 21 16.19 -2.18 -11.87
CA ARG A 21 15.30 -2.98 -12.72
C ARG A 21 14.85 -4.30 -12.12
N PHE A 22 15.56 -4.80 -11.12
CA PHE A 22 15.28 -6.14 -10.61
C PHE A 22 14.61 -6.08 -9.25
N LYS A 23 13.43 -6.67 -9.17
CA LYS A 23 12.74 -6.85 -7.90
C LYS A 23 13.48 -7.84 -7.02
N THR A 24 13.56 -7.55 -5.72
CA THR A 24 14.07 -8.51 -4.76
C THR A 24 13.09 -9.68 -4.64
N LYS A 25 13.59 -10.82 -4.13
CA LYS A 25 12.74 -11.95 -3.80
C LYS A 25 11.66 -11.57 -2.80
N GLU A 26 12.02 -10.74 -1.82
CA GLU A 26 11.08 -10.23 -0.80
C GLU A 26 9.94 -9.45 -1.43
N TYR A 27 10.23 -8.58 -2.40
CA TYR A 27 9.20 -7.78 -3.07
C TYR A 27 8.28 -8.67 -3.91
N LYS A 28 8.81 -9.66 -4.59
CA LYS A 28 8.00 -10.59 -5.39
C LYS A 28 6.99 -11.33 -4.51
N ILE A 29 7.43 -11.78 -3.33
CA ILE A 29 6.56 -12.46 -2.37
C ILE A 29 5.50 -11.50 -1.83
N TYR A 30 5.92 -10.31 -1.41
CA TYR A 30 5.03 -9.26 -0.90
C TYR A 30 3.95 -8.88 -1.90
N GLU A 31 4.35 -8.63 -3.14
CA GLU A 31 3.43 -8.28 -4.22
C GLU A 31 2.41 -9.39 -4.48
N LYS A 32 2.87 -10.63 -4.52
CA LYS A 32 2.00 -11.79 -4.71
C LYS A 32 0.98 -11.93 -3.58
N GLU A 33 1.44 -11.85 -2.34
CA GLU A 33 0.57 -11.98 -1.17
C GLU A 33 -0.45 -10.84 -1.10
N MET A 34 -0.01 -9.60 -1.32
CA MET A 34 -0.93 -8.46 -1.33
C MET A 34 -1.99 -8.58 -2.42
N LYS A 35 -1.59 -8.99 -3.62
CA LYS A 35 -2.55 -9.17 -4.72
C LYS A 35 -3.59 -10.24 -4.42
N LEU A 36 -3.22 -11.29 -3.68
CA LEU A 36 -4.17 -12.32 -3.25
C LEU A 36 -5.14 -11.79 -2.18
N MET A 37 -4.66 -10.94 -1.28
CA MET A 37 -5.46 -10.41 -0.18
C MET A 37 -6.36 -9.24 -0.58
N ILE A 38 -5.91 -8.40 -1.52
CA ILE A 38 -6.71 -7.26 -1.99
C ILE A 38 -7.89 -7.76 -2.79
N LYS A 39 -9.09 -7.41 -2.37
CA LYS A 39 -10.31 -7.77 -3.09
C LYS A 39 -10.43 -6.91 -4.34
N LYS A 40 -10.54 -7.54 -5.50
CA LYS A 40 -10.77 -6.82 -6.76
C LYS A 40 -12.18 -6.26 -6.77
N GLN A 41 -12.30 -4.97 -7.02
CA GLN A 41 -13.59 -4.27 -7.06
C GLN A 41 -13.45 -3.05 -7.97
N LYS A 42 -14.60 -2.53 -8.38
CA LYS A 42 -14.67 -1.36 -9.25
C LYS A 42 -14.18 -0.11 -8.53
N MET A 43 -13.28 0.64 -9.17
CA MET A 43 -12.81 1.91 -8.65
C MET A 43 -13.92 2.97 -8.65
N PRO A 44 -13.91 3.90 -7.68
CA PRO A 44 -14.78 5.07 -7.74
C PRO A 44 -14.40 5.97 -8.91
N VAL A 45 -15.16 7.04 -9.13
CA VAL A 45 -14.86 8.02 -10.17
C VAL A 45 -13.64 8.85 -9.76
N ALA A 46 -12.73 9.09 -10.71
CA ALA A 46 -11.56 9.95 -10.48
C ALA A 46 -11.99 11.43 -10.42
N PRO A 47 -11.24 12.32 -9.78
CA PRO A 47 -9.97 12.07 -9.09
C PRO A 47 -10.14 11.34 -7.77
N TYR A 48 -9.08 10.66 -7.32
CA TYR A 48 -9.15 9.83 -6.13
C TYR A 48 -8.57 10.51 -4.89
N ASN A 49 -9.21 10.23 -3.77
CA ASN A 49 -8.66 10.43 -2.44
C ASN A 49 -8.29 9.06 -1.89
N ILE A 50 -7.03 8.88 -1.49
CA ILE A 50 -6.56 7.64 -0.86
C ILE A 50 -6.08 7.94 0.55
N GLU A 51 -6.55 7.17 1.52
CA GLU A 51 -6.09 7.23 2.89
C GLU A 51 -5.45 5.89 3.26
N LEU A 52 -4.24 5.94 3.79
CA LEU A 52 -3.49 4.77 4.23
C LEU A 52 -3.23 4.86 5.73
N LYS A 53 -3.49 3.77 6.44
CA LYS A 53 -3.05 3.58 7.81
C LYS A 53 -2.07 2.43 7.84
N LEU A 54 -0.85 2.72 8.26
CA LEU A 54 0.26 1.78 8.27
C LEU A 54 0.58 1.40 9.72
N TYR A 55 0.27 0.16 10.07
CA TYR A 55 0.52 -0.37 11.42
C TYR A 55 1.89 -1.02 11.43
N LEU A 56 2.87 -0.35 12.04
CA LEU A 56 4.28 -0.73 12.04
C LEU A 56 4.78 -1.01 13.45
N SER A 57 5.58 -2.07 13.60
CA SER A 57 6.12 -2.47 14.89
C SER A 57 7.50 -1.89 15.16
N ASN A 58 8.25 -1.52 14.12
CA ASN A 58 9.57 -0.91 14.28
C ASN A 58 9.45 0.60 14.44
N PRO A 59 9.82 1.18 15.60
CA PRO A 59 9.72 2.63 15.82
C PRO A 59 10.64 3.45 14.93
N LEU A 60 11.64 2.83 14.31
CA LEU A 60 12.59 3.50 13.42
C LEU A 60 12.13 3.50 11.95
N SER A 61 10.98 2.91 11.66
CA SER A 61 10.44 2.89 10.29
C SER A 61 9.98 4.28 9.85
N ASP A 62 10.44 4.70 8.68
CA ASP A 62 10.00 5.95 8.07
C ASP A 62 8.61 5.78 7.45
N ILE A 63 7.77 6.79 7.58
CA ILE A 63 6.39 6.75 7.09
C ILE A 63 6.30 6.64 5.57
N ASP A 64 7.25 7.24 4.84
CA ASP A 64 7.20 7.30 3.37
C ASP A 64 7.68 6.01 2.68
N ASN A 65 8.56 5.24 3.32
CA ASN A 65 9.16 4.06 2.68
C ASN A 65 8.16 2.97 2.27
N PRO A 66 7.07 2.69 3.00
CA PRO A 66 6.08 1.70 2.58
C PRO A 66 5.08 2.18 1.54
N ILE A 67 4.99 3.49 1.29
CA ILE A 67 3.91 4.07 0.46
C ILE A 67 4.01 3.63 -1.00
N LYS A 68 5.17 3.79 -1.62
CA LYS A 68 5.33 3.51 -3.06
C LYS A 68 5.02 2.06 -3.42
N PRO A 69 5.54 1.04 -2.69
CA PRO A 69 5.16 -0.34 -2.97
C PRO A 69 3.67 -0.60 -2.83
N ILE A 70 3.02 -0.03 -1.82
CA ILE A 70 1.57 -0.20 -1.61
C ILE A 70 0.79 0.38 -2.79
N LEU A 71 1.10 1.62 -3.19
CA LEU A 71 0.40 2.27 -4.29
C LEU A 71 0.62 1.54 -5.61
N ASP A 72 1.83 1.06 -5.87
CA ASP A 72 2.13 0.30 -7.09
C ASP A 72 1.32 -1.00 -7.17
N ILE A 73 1.17 -1.69 -6.05
CA ILE A 73 0.40 -2.93 -5.99
C ILE A 73 -1.10 -2.65 -6.11
N LEU A 74 -1.61 -1.62 -5.44
CA LEU A 74 -3.02 -1.21 -5.55
C LEU A 74 -3.39 -0.88 -6.99
N GLN A 75 -2.52 -0.13 -7.70
CA GLN A 75 -2.75 0.21 -9.11
C GLN A 75 -2.87 -1.04 -9.98
N LYS A 76 -1.98 -2.00 -9.79
CA LYS A 76 -1.97 -3.25 -10.57
C LYS A 76 -3.22 -4.09 -10.29
N LYS A 77 -3.60 -4.21 -9.04
CA LYS A 77 -4.74 -5.05 -8.64
C LYS A 77 -6.08 -4.42 -8.99
N LEU A 78 -6.23 -3.13 -8.76
CA LEU A 78 -7.51 -2.43 -8.95
C LEU A 78 -7.64 -1.75 -10.32
N GLY A 79 -6.55 -1.68 -11.09
CA GLY A 79 -6.58 -1.18 -12.47
C GLY A 79 -6.76 0.32 -12.59
N PHE A 80 -5.96 1.10 -11.88
CA PHE A 80 -5.98 2.57 -12.03
C PHE A 80 -4.56 3.12 -12.18
N ASN A 81 -4.46 4.40 -12.51
CA ASN A 81 -3.18 5.11 -12.64
C ASN A 81 -3.02 6.10 -11.48
N ASP A 82 -1.86 6.10 -10.83
CA ASP A 82 -1.59 6.94 -9.68
C ASP A 82 -1.63 8.45 -9.98
N ARG A 83 -1.48 8.84 -11.25
CA ARG A 83 -1.64 10.26 -11.66
C ARG A 83 -3.05 10.78 -11.37
N LEU A 84 -4.03 9.91 -11.18
CA LEU A 84 -5.40 10.28 -10.86
C LEU A 84 -5.66 10.42 -9.35
N ILE A 85 -4.64 10.17 -8.52
CA ILE A 85 -4.70 10.40 -7.08
C ILE A 85 -4.39 11.88 -6.83
N ASP A 86 -5.38 12.65 -6.42
CA ASP A 86 -5.18 14.08 -6.14
C ASP A 86 -4.98 14.37 -4.66
N LYS A 87 -5.35 13.43 -3.79
CA LYS A 87 -5.12 13.56 -2.36
C LYS A 87 -4.69 12.22 -1.77
N LEU A 88 -3.61 12.25 -1.01
CA LEU A 88 -3.09 11.08 -0.30
C LEU A 88 -2.86 11.47 1.16
N THR A 89 -3.49 10.74 2.07
CA THR A 89 -3.30 10.90 3.50
C THR A 89 -2.71 9.62 4.06
N VAL A 90 -1.63 9.73 4.83
CA VAL A 90 -0.95 8.58 5.42
C VAL A 90 -0.76 8.80 6.90
N GLU A 91 -1.11 7.80 7.67
CA GLU A 91 -0.89 7.77 9.12
C GLU A 91 -0.08 6.54 9.49
N LYS A 92 0.97 6.73 10.29
CA LYS A 92 1.76 5.64 10.84
C LYS A 92 1.29 5.37 12.27
N ILE A 93 0.91 4.13 12.55
CA ILE A 93 0.41 3.71 13.85
C ILE A 93 1.34 2.63 14.40
N ARG A 94 1.76 2.77 15.65
CA ARG A 94 2.60 1.77 16.30
C ARG A 94 1.76 0.60 16.77
N ILE A 95 2.28 -0.63 16.55
CA ILE A 95 1.62 -1.86 16.97
C ILE A 95 2.66 -2.88 17.40
N GLU A 96 2.22 -3.92 18.09
CA GLU A 96 3.08 -5.03 18.51
C GLU A 96 3.60 -5.81 17.30
N LYS A 97 4.83 -6.32 17.43
CA LYS A 97 5.39 -7.22 16.41
C LYS A 97 4.48 -8.43 16.19
N GLY A 98 4.24 -8.74 14.93
CA GLY A 98 3.35 -9.83 14.50
C GLY A 98 1.93 -9.38 14.21
N LYS A 99 1.56 -8.13 14.54
CA LYS A 99 0.23 -7.59 14.29
C LYS A 99 0.21 -6.46 13.26
N GLU A 100 1.29 -6.32 12.52
CA GLU A 100 1.40 -5.32 11.45
C GLU A 100 0.31 -5.51 10.41
N LYS A 101 -0.19 -4.41 9.88
CA LYS A 101 -1.24 -4.44 8.85
C LYS A 101 -1.29 -3.14 8.09
N ILE A 102 -2.03 -3.16 6.99
CA ILE A 102 -2.29 -2.01 6.14
C ILE A 102 -3.79 -1.82 6.04
N CYS A 103 -4.28 -0.62 6.33
CA CYS A 103 -5.66 -0.25 6.04
C CYS A 103 -5.67 0.78 4.94
N PHE A 104 -6.52 0.62 3.94
CA PHE A 104 -6.66 1.61 2.89
C PHE A 104 -8.11 1.94 2.62
N LEU A 105 -8.33 3.20 2.26
CA LEU A 105 -9.63 3.73 1.86
C LEU A 105 -9.45 4.51 0.56
N ILE A 106 -10.26 4.20 -0.45
CA ILE A 106 -10.25 4.89 -1.73
C ILE A 106 -11.63 5.45 -1.99
N THR A 107 -11.71 6.76 -2.17
CA THR A 107 -12.96 7.46 -2.46
C THR A 107 -12.79 8.43 -3.61
N GLU A 108 -13.91 8.89 -4.18
CA GLU A 108 -13.90 10.04 -5.07
C GLU A 108 -13.55 11.28 -4.27
N LEU A 109 -12.67 12.12 -4.82
CA LEU A 109 -12.33 13.41 -4.22
C LEU A 109 -13.27 14.47 -4.75
N ASN A 110 -14.08 15.00 -3.87
CA ASN A 110 -15.02 16.08 -4.19
C ASN A 110 -14.45 17.47 -3.85
#